data_c24a7bd5f83dfb771847d0c3d7e5b603
#
_entry.id   c24a7bd5f83dfb771847d0c3d7e5b603
#
_cell.length_a   1.000
_cell.length_b   1.000
_cell.length_c   1.000
_cell.angle_alpha   90.00
_cell.angle_beta   90.00
_cell.angle_gamma   90.00
#
_symmetry.space_group_name_H-M   'P 1'
#
loop_
_entity.id
_entity.type
_entity.pdbx_description
1 polymer ?
#
loop_
_entity_poly.entity_id
_entity_poly.type
_entity_poly.pdbx_seq_one_letter_code
_entity_poly.pdbx_strand_id
1 'polypeptide(L)'
;MNARQPKPRVKFVKKAKRKFERKDTPPGWRQLGRDVGPRDSATMGGGVAQYKDCRFDWTLKYDEYLFGLTGTLTIHVGRKAYRIKPGDGLWLPANTKIVYEAKGRASALFMVYPVDWRRREGLE
;
A
#
# COMPACT_ATOMS: atom_id res chain seq x y z
N MET A 1 6.97 -22.57 17.16
CA MET A 1 6.56 -21.43 17.99
C MET A 1 5.48 -20.62 17.30
N ASN A 2 4.41 -20.37 18.01
CA ASN A 2 3.30 -19.62 17.43
C ASN A 2 3.60 -18.14 17.36
N ALA A 3 3.11 -17.48 16.31
CA ALA A 3 3.21 -16.04 16.21
C ALA A 3 2.43 -15.39 17.36
N ARG A 4 3.01 -14.35 17.92
CA ARG A 4 2.34 -13.59 18.96
C ARG A 4 1.12 -12.89 18.38
N GLN A 5 -0.02 -13.09 19.00
CA GLN A 5 -1.23 -12.38 18.61
C GLN A 5 -1.15 -10.94 19.11
N PRO A 6 -1.52 -9.97 18.27
CA PRO A 6 -1.55 -8.59 18.72
C PRO A 6 -2.62 -8.37 19.77
N LYS A 7 -2.34 -7.51 20.74
CA LYS A 7 -3.33 -7.12 21.73
C LYS A 7 -4.24 -6.08 21.12
N PRO A 8 -5.56 -6.29 21.18
CA PRO A 8 -6.49 -5.31 20.65
C PRO A 8 -6.34 -3.97 21.38
N ARG A 9 -6.08 -2.91 20.63
CA ARG A 9 -6.06 -1.56 21.19
C ARG A 9 -6.32 -0.54 20.11
N VAL A 10 -6.90 0.57 20.50
CA VAL A 10 -7.09 1.70 19.61
C VAL A 10 -5.72 2.35 19.34
N LYS A 11 -5.50 2.73 18.10
CA LYS A 11 -4.28 3.40 17.69
C LYS A 11 -4.65 4.63 16.88
N PHE A 12 -4.15 5.79 17.31
CA PHE A 12 -4.37 7.05 16.61
C PHE A 12 -3.07 7.49 15.95
N VAL A 13 -3.09 7.67 14.63
CA VAL A 13 -1.92 8.11 13.88
C VAL A 13 -2.16 9.53 13.40
N LYS A 14 -1.43 10.48 14.00
CA LYS A 14 -1.47 11.87 13.55
C LYS A 14 -0.67 12.02 12.28
N LYS A 15 -1.19 12.78 11.33
CA LYS A 15 -0.51 13.03 10.06
C LYS A 15 0.94 13.46 10.25
N ALA A 16 1.20 14.39 11.17
CA ALA A 16 2.53 14.91 11.42
C ALA A 16 3.49 13.91 12.04
N LYS A 17 2.96 12.84 12.62
CA LYS A 17 3.76 11.80 13.29
C LYS A 17 3.90 10.54 12.46
N ARG A 18 3.27 10.46 11.30
CA ARG A 18 3.34 9.27 10.46
C ARG A 18 4.76 9.08 9.94
N LYS A 19 5.30 7.89 10.17
CA LYS A 19 6.63 7.52 9.71
C LYS A 19 6.54 6.82 8.38
N PHE A 20 7.29 7.29 7.39
CA PHE A 20 7.32 6.71 6.06
C PHE A 20 8.61 5.94 5.85
N GLU A 21 8.49 4.77 5.23
CA GLU A 21 9.63 4.03 4.71
C GLU A 21 9.75 4.34 3.23
N ARG A 22 10.81 5.01 2.85
CA ARG A 22 11.04 5.42 1.46
C ARG A 22 11.91 4.43 0.73
N LYS A 23 11.55 4.18 -0.51
CA LYS A 23 12.35 3.39 -1.43
C LYS A 23 12.57 4.20 -2.69
N ASP A 24 13.83 4.37 -3.07
CA ASP A 24 14.17 5.03 -4.33
C ASP A 24 13.62 4.19 -5.48
N THR A 25 12.94 4.87 -6.38
CA THR A 25 12.32 4.24 -7.56
C THR A 25 12.52 5.20 -8.72
N PRO A 26 13.75 5.22 -9.28
CA PRO A 26 14.11 6.24 -10.27
C PRO A 26 13.10 6.36 -11.41
N PRO A 27 12.86 7.61 -11.89
CA PRO A 27 13.56 8.86 -11.50
C PRO A 27 13.12 9.46 -10.17
N GLY A 28 12.09 8.94 -9.54
CA GLY A 28 11.58 9.45 -8.27
C GLY A 28 11.64 8.43 -7.14
N TRP A 29 10.57 8.34 -6.38
CA TRP A 29 10.53 7.50 -5.18
C TRP A 29 9.09 7.11 -4.84
N ARG A 30 8.99 6.13 -3.95
CA ARG A 30 7.73 5.75 -3.30
C ARG A 30 7.98 5.60 -1.81
N GLN A 31 6.96 5.81 -0.99
CA GLN A 31 7.09 5.58 0.45
C GLN A 31 5.76 5.17 1.06
N LEU A 32 5.84 4.32 2.07
CA LEU A 32 4.68 3.79 2.75
C LEU A 32 4.69 4.19 4.22
N GLY A 33 3.57 4.72 4.68
CA GLY A 33 3.31 4.92 6.10
C GLY A 33 2.33 3.86 6.54
N ARG A 34 2.83 2.83 7.22
CA ARG A 34 1.99 1.72 7.68
C ARG A 34 1.36 2.07 9.01
N ASP A 35 0.14 2.60 8.95
CA ASP A 35 -0.61 2.96 10.15
C ASP A 35 -0.99 1.71 10.94
N VAL A 36 -1.36 0.65 10.23
CA VAL A 36 -1.74 -0.64 10.83
C VAL A 36 -0.89 -1.72 10.21
N GLY A 37 -0.07 -2.36 11.02
CA GLY A 37 0.81 -3.45 10.61
C GLY A 37 0.55 -4.72 11.39
N PRO A 38 1.42 -5.76 11.19
CA PRO A 38 1.25 -7.05 11.89
C PRO A 38 1.31 -6.97 13.40
N ARG A 39 1.93 -5.92 13.95
CA ARG A 39 1.98 -5.72 15.41
C ARG A 39 0.67 -5.20 15.97
N ASP A 40 -0.16 -4.61 15.11
CA ASP A 40 -1.42 -3.99 15.53
C ASP A 40 -2.62 -4.89 15.24
N SER A 41 -2.54 -5.70 14.20
CA SER A 41 -3.69 -6.42 13.66
C SER A 41 -3.30 -7.83 13.22
N ALA A 42 -4.22 -8.76 13.40
CA ALA A 42 -4.06 -10.14 12.92
C ALA A 42 -4.76 -10.35 11.57
N THR A 43 -5.46 -9.35 11.07
CA THR A 43 -6.29 -9.48 9.86
C THR A 43 -5.87 -8.47 8.79
N MET A 44 -6.43 -7.29 8.82
CA MET A 44 -6.17 -6.27 7.80
C MET A 44 -5.08 -5.31 8.25
N GLY A 45 -4.42 -4.71 7.29
CA GLY A 45 -3.47 -3.65 7.53
C GLY A 45 -3.68 -2.52 6.53
N GLY A 46 -2.92 -1.44 6.69
CA GLY A 46 -3.02 -0.34 5.76
C GLY A 46 -2.37 0.93 6.26
N GLY A 47 -2.50 1.96 5.48
CA GLY A 47 -1.94 3.26 5.79
C GLY A 47 -2.01 4.19 4.59
N VAL A 48 -0.96 5.00 4.44
CA VAL A 48 -0.88 5.99 3.36
C VAL A 48 0.37 5.73 2.53
N ALA A 49 0.21 5.68 1.23
CA ALA A 49 1.30 5.56 0.28
C ALA A 49 1.47 6.88 -0.46
N GLN A 50 2.71 7.28 -0.67
CA GLN A 50 3.05 8.49 -1.42
C GLN A 50 4.02 8.12 -2.53
N TYR A 51 3.86 8.78 -3.68
CA TYR A 51 4.62 8.48 -4.89
C TYR A 51 5.09 9.78 -5.54
N LYS A 52 6.24 9.72 -6.18
CA LYS A 52 6.73 10.84 -7.01
C LYS A 52 7.52 10.29 -8.17
N ASP A 53 7.05 10.60 -9.41
CA ASP A 53 7.78 10.30 -10.64
C ASP A 53 8.37 8.89 -10.66
N CYS A 54 7.52 7.89 -10.46
CA CYS A 54 7.96 6.49 -10.38
C CYS A 54 7.09 5.57 -11.22
N ARG A 55 7.67 4.45 -11.57
CA ARG A 55 6.98 3.37 -12.26
C ARG A 55 7.65 2.06 -11.85
N PHE A 56 6.85 1.09 -11.36
CA PHE A 56 7.41 -0.19 -10.93
C PHE A 56 6.39 -1.31 -10.99
N ASP A 57 6.89 -2.52 -11.26
CA ASP A 57 6.09 -3.73 -11.32
C ASP A 57 5.88 -4.30 -9.93
N TRP A 58 4.74 -4.93 -9.73
CA TRP A 58 4.47 -5.64 -8.50
C TRP A 58 3.43 -6.73 -8.74
N THR A 59 3.65 -7.91 -8.16
CA THR A 59 2.63 -8.94 -8.11
C THR A 59 2.11 -9.01 -6.70
N LEU A 60 0.83 -8.73 -6.53
CA LEU A 60 0.21 -8.66 -5.21
C LEU A 60 0.21 -10.03 -4.54
N LYS A 61 0.62 -10.09 -3.27
CA LYS A 61 0.55 -11.30 -2.44
C LYS A 61 -0.59 -11.19 -1.41
N TYR A 62 -1.48 -10.24 -1.62
CA TYR A 62 -2.57 -9.88 -0.71
C TYR A 62 -3.66 -9.20 -1.52
N ASP A 63 -4.86 -9.17 -0.94
CA ASP A 63 -5.92 -8.35 -1.49
C ASP A 63 -5.63 -6.90 -1.13
N GLU A 64 -5.87 -5.97 -2.04
CA GLU A 64 -5.59 -4.55 -1.80
C GLU A 64 -6.73 -3.67 -2.27
N TYR A 65 -7.07 -2.68 -1.43
CA TYR A 65 -7.96 -1.60 -1.82
C TYR A 65 -7.17 -0.29 -1.77
N LEU A 66 -7.23 0.46 -2.87
CA LEU A 66 -6.58 1.76 -2.99
C LEU A 66 -7.64 2.84 -3.11
N PHE A 67 -7.47 3.91 -2.35
CA PHE A 67 -8.36 5.07 -2.38
C PHE A 67 -7.53 6.34 -2.58
N GLY A 68 -7.80 7.07 -3.67
CA GLY A 68 -7.02 8.25 -4.02
C GLY A 68 -7.17 9.39 -3.04
N LEU A 69 -6.04 9.98 -2.65
CA LEU A 69 -6.01 11.13 -1.76
C LEU A 69 -5.57 12.41 -2.48
N THR A 70 -4.43 12.35 -3.20
CA THR A 70 -3.91 13.51 -3.96
C THR A 70 -3.32 13.03 -5.27
N GLY A 71 -3.30 13.90 -6.27
CA GLY A 71 -2.72 13.60 -7.57
C GLY A 71 -3.40 12.45 -8.27
N THR A 72 -2.70 11.82 -9.20
CA THR A 72 -3.21 10.67 -9.93
C THR A 72 -2.23 9.51 -9.81
N LEU A 73 -2.69 8.42 -9.24
CA LEU A 73 -1.95 7.16 -9.22
C LEU A 73 -2.54 6.25 -10.29
N THR A 74 -1.73 5.84 -11.25
CA THR A 74 -2.18 4.96 -12.32
C THR A 74 -1.75 3.54 -12.02
N ILE A 75 -2.69 2.62 -12.07
CA ILE A 75 -2.44 1.20 -11.91
C ILE A 75 -2.72 0.52 -13.24
N HIS A 76 -1.69 -0.09 -13.82
CA HIS A 76 -1.83 -0.85 -15.06
C HIS A 76 -2.07 -2.31 -14.74
N VAL A 77 -3.12 -2.88 -15.31
CA VAL A 77 -3.43 -4.30 -15.17
C VAL A 77 -3.64 -4.85 -16.58
N GLY A 78 -2.66 -5.60 -17.09
CA GLY A 78 -2.67 -6.02 -18.48
C GLY A 78 -2.71 -4.80 -19.40
N ARG A 79 -3.73 -4.72 -20.24
CA ARG A 79 -3.88 -3.62 -21.20
C ARG A 79 -4.70 -2.46 -20.66
N LYS A 80 -5.25 -2.58 -19.44
CA LYS A 80 -6.06 -1.52 -18.84
C LYS A 80 -5.23 -0.66 -17.92
N ALA A 81 -5.53 0.63 -17.91
CA ALA A 81 -4.94 1.58 -16.99
C ALA A 81 -6.06 2.23 -16.18
N TYR A 82 -5.93 2.13 -14.86
CA TYR A 82 -6.89 2.73 -13.93
C TYR A 82 -6.23 3.95 -13.30
N ARG A 83 -6.76 5.13 -13.61
CA ARG A 83 -6.25 6.39 -13.08
C ARG A 83 -7.02 6.75 -11.83
N ILE A 84 -6.39 6.53 -10.68
CA ILE A 84 -7.01 6.78 -9.39
C ILE A 84 -6.78 8.24 -9.03
N LYS A 85 -7.84 9.03 -9.12
CA LYS A 85 -7.86 10.45 -8.72
C LYS A 85 -8.41 10.55 -7.30
N PRO A 86 -8.28 11.73 -6.65
CA PRO A 86 -8.84 11.89 -5.29
C PRO A 86 -10.31 11.46 -5.23
N GLY A 87 -10.61 10.54 -4.30
CA GLY A 87 -11.95 10.01 -4.12
C GLY A 87 -12.27 8.75 -4.89
N ASP A 88 -11.41 8.35 -5.84
CA ASP A 88 -11.63 7.12 -6.59
C ASP A 88 -11.10 5.92 -5.81
N GLY A 89 -11.74 4.77 -5.96
CA GLY A 89 -11.32 3.53 -5.32
C GLY A 89 -11.05 2.43 -6.34
N LEU A 90 -10.06 1.57 -6.04
CA LEU A 90 -9.72 0.43 -6.89
C LEU A 90 -9.51 -0.81 -6.02
N TRP A 91 -10.23 -1.87 -6.34
CA TRP A 91 -10.06 -3.17 -5.70
C TRP A 91 -9.15 -4.05 -6.54
N LEU A 92 -8.16 -4.65 -5.89
CA LEU A 92 -7.18 -5.54 -6.53
C LEU A 92 -7.10 -6.84 -5.74
N PRO A 93 -7.51 -7.97 -6.32
CA PRO A 93 -7.36 -9.26 -5.64
C PRO A 93 -5.91 -9.73 -5.64
N ALA A 94 -5.58 -10.58 -4.68
CA ALA A 94 -4.26 -11.19 -4.59
C ALA A 94 -3.90 -11.90 -5.90
N ASN A 95 -2.61 -12.00 -6.16
CA ASN A 95 -2.01 -12.63 -7.35
C ASN A 95 -2.22 -11.85 -8.66
N THR A 96 -2.68 -10.62 -8.57
CA THR A 96 -2.77 -9.75 -9.74
C THR A 96 -1.42 -9.11 -10.01
N LYS A 97 -0.95 -9.19 -11.25
CA LYS A 97 0.24 -8.48 -11.70
C LYS A 97 -0.15 -7.07 -12.08
N ILE A 98 0.53 -6.10 -11.51
CA ILE A 98 0.21 -4.69 -11.76
C ILE A 98 1.48 -3.88 -11.96
N VAL A 99 1.30 -2.68 -12.50
CA VAL A 99 2.35 -1.66 -12.58
C VAL A 99 1.80 -0.41 -11.92
N TYR A 100 2.51 0.08 -10.92
CA TYR A 100 2.23 1.39 -10.31
C TYR A 100 2.92 2.46 -11.14
N GLU A 101 2.23 3.55 -11.39
CA GLU A 101 2.83 4.69 -12.08
C GLU A 101 2.30 6.00 -11.51
N ALA A 102 3.21 6.91 -11.21
CA ALA A 102 2.86 8.28 -10.83
C ALA A 102 3.75 9.24 -11.61
N LYS A 103 3.12 10.15 -12.34
CA LYS A 103 3.79 11.27 -12.99
C LYS A 103 3.55 12.48 -12.09
N GLY A 104 4.62 13.04 -11.53
CA GLY A 104 4.48 14.02 -10.46
C GLY A 104 4.18 13.33 -9.15
N ARG A 105 3.47 14.01 -8.25
CA ARG A 105 3.16 13.50 -6.92
C ARG A 105 1.76 12.92 -6.86
N ALA A 106 1.63 11.81 -6.14
CA ALA A 106 0.33 11.20 -5.88
C ALA A 106 0.35 10.56 -4.50
N SER A 107 -0.80 10.42 -3.89
CA SER A 107 -0.93 9.67 -2.66
C SER A 107 -2.26 8.93 -2.62
N ALA A 108 -2.28 7.82 -1.88
CA ALA A 108 -3.45 6.98 -1.75
C ALA A 108 -3.47 6.33 -0.38
N LEU A 109 -4.66 6.10 0.13
CA LEU A 109 -4.84 5.20 1.26
C LEU A 109 -4.78 3.78 0.70
N PHE A 110 -4.06 2.90 1.37
CA PHE A 110 -4.04 1.50 1.00
C PHE A 110 -4.51 0.63 2.15
N MET A 111 -5.25 -0.42 1.82
CA MET A 111 -5.69 -1.44 2.78
C MET A 111 -5.36 -2.79 2.19
N VAL A 112 -4.80 -3.69 3.01
CA VAL A 112 -4.36 -5.01 2.57
C VAL A 112 -4.88 -6.10 3.50
N TYR A 113 -5.07 -7.28 2.95
CA TYR A 113 -5.40 -8.49 3.69
C TYR A 113 -4.74 -9.68 3.01
N PRO A 114 -4.04 -10.56 3.73
CA PRO A 114 -3.75 -10.48 5.18
C PRO A 114 -2.58 -9.54 5.48
N VAL A 115 -2.62 -8.95 6.66
CA VAL A 115 -1.58 -7.99 7.07
C VAL A 115 -0.20 -8.64 7.20
N ASP A 116 -0.15 -9.93 7.49
CA ASP A 116 1.07 -10.70 7.66
C ASP A 116 1.50 -11.44 6.39
N TRP A 117 1.15 -10.92 5.22
CA TRP A 117 1.45 -11.56 3.94
C TRP A 117 2.93 -11.85 3.74
N ARG A 118 3.82 -10.97 4.22
CA ARG A 118 5.26 -11.18 4.08
C ARG A 118 5.71 -12.45 4.80
N ARG A 119 5.23 -12.64 6.01
CA ARG A 119 5.55 -13.84 6.78
C ARG A 119 4.98 -15.09 6.13
N ARG A 120 3.76 -15.01 5.60
CA ARG A 120 3.12 -16.15 4.91
C ARG A 120 3.87 -16.54 3.65
N GLU A 121 4.53 -15.58 3.00
CA GLU A 121 5.34 -15.83 1.81
C GLU A 121 6.79 -16.16 2.14
N GLY A 122 7.15 -16.26 3.42
CA GLY A 122 8.51 -16.58 3.82
C GLY A 122 9.49 -15.44 3.62
N LEU A 123 9.02 -14.20 3.61
CA LEU A 123 9.84 -13.01 3.36
C LEU A 123 10.31 -12.30 4.63
N GLU A 124 10.02 -12.88 5.78
CA GLU A 124 10.48 -12.37 7.08
C GLU A 124 11.34 -13.40 7.77
#